data_f802921f0239b9f92992bdf00ee43768
#
_entry.id   f802921f0239b9f92992bdf00ee43768
#
_cell.length_a   1.000
_cell.length_b   1.000
_cell.length_c   1.000
_cell.angle_alpha   90.00
_cell.angle_beta   90.00
_cell.angle_gamma   90.00
#
_symmetry.space_group_name_H-M   'P 1'
#
loop_
_entity.id
_entity.type
_entity.pdbx_description
1 polymer ?
#
loop_
_entity_poly.entity_id
_entity_poly.type
_entity_poly.pdbx_seq_one_letter_code
_entity_poly.pdbx_strand_id
1 'polypeptide(L)'
;MLKRGDRVEIGTADDAKPDPEWLNHVYTFRAKRYLRSYFANLPKLEYDRCPLCHPLPGDEVIGYKNDDGKVCLHKRDCTDIIRLASENGDAIVSAAFDEDERFLYPVRIRVQGVDRFHLMSDLIDCITDKLHLTMSSLKTENIDRIAICTIDFSVHSVTELKMVMNSILDIDGIDEVTHINI
;
A
#
# COMPACT_ATOMS: atom_id res chain seq x y z
N MET A 1 14.53 24.24 -5.09
CA MET A 1 14.42 23.99 -6.54
C MET A 1 15.68 24.51 -7.19
N LEU A 2 16.42 23.67 -7.93
CA LEU A 2 17.65 24.05 -8.62
C LEU A 2 17.36 25.03 -9.75
N LYS A 3 18.25 26.02 -9.94
CA LYS A 3 18.15 27.02 -11.02
C LYS A 3 19.25 26.76 -12.05
N ARG A 4 19.06 27.33 -13.24
CA ARG A 4 20.08 27.26 -14.31
C ARG A 4 21.35 27.96 -13.86
N GLY A 5 22.47 27.23 -13.80
CA GLY A 5 23.78 27.73 -13.33
C GLY A 5 24.15 27.28 -11.93
N ASP A 6 23.26 26.61 -11.20
CA ASP A 6 23.60 26.03 -9.91
C ASP A 6 24.63 24.91 -10.08
N ARG A 7 25.62 24.91 -9.20
CA ARG A 7 26.64 23.85 -9.17
C ARG A 7 26.13 22.76 -8.21
N VAL A 8 25.99 21.55 -8.70
CA VAL A 8 25.49 20.39 -7.95
C VAL A 8 26.61 19.37 -7.80
N GLU A 9 26.85 18.94 -6.57
CA GLU A 9 27.74 17.83 -6.27
C GLU A 9 26.90 16.58 -6.00
N ILE A 10 27.24 15.48 -6.66
CA ILE A 10 26.56 14.19 -6.44
C ILE A 10 27.49 13.33 -5.59
N GLY A 11 27.14 13.18 -4.32
CA GLY A 11 27.77 12.23 -3.42
C GLY A 11 27.36 10.80 -3.76
N THR A 12 28.34 9.89 -3.78
CA THR A 12 28.10 8.45 -3.92
C THR A 12 28.71 7.73 -2.73
N ALA A 13 28.04 6.69 -2.26
CA ALA A 13 28.55 5.78 -1.23
C ALA A 13 28.27 4.34 -1.68
N ASP A 14 29.12 3.40 -1.27
CA ASP A 14 29.01 1.99 -1.67
C ASP A 14 27.72 1.32 -1.16
N ASP A 15 27.16 1.86 -0.08
CA ASP A 15 25.92 1.42 0.57
C ASP A 15 24.70 2.26 0.17
N ALA A 16 24.88 3.28 -0.69
CA ALA A 16 23.79 4.13 -1.13
C ALA A 16 22.76 3.33 -1.94
N LYS A 17 21.52 3.37 -1.49
CA LYS A 17 20.38 2.69 -2.14
C LYS A 17 19.35 3.72 -2.56
N PRO A 18 18.69 3.52 -3.71
CA PRO A 18 17.54 4.35 -4.09
C PRO A 18 16.42 4.22 -3.07
N ASP A 19 15.80 5.35 -2.76
CA ASP A 19 14.60 5.41 -1.97
C ASP A 19 13.38 5.15 -2.88
N PRO A 20 12.38 4.34 -2.48
CA PRO A 20 11.14 4.13 -3.21
C PRO A 20 10.40 5.42 -3.55
N GLU A 21 10.43 6.42 -2.67
CA GLU A 21 9.84 7.74 -2.91
C GLU A 21 10.41 8.45 -4.16
N TRP A 22 11.63 8.13 -4.55
CA TRP A 22 12.21 8.71 -5.76
C TRP A 22 11.38 8.43 -7.01
N LEU A 23 10.59 7.32 -7.03
CA LEU A 23 9.67 7.04 -8.14
C LEU A 23 8.63 8.15 -8.34
N ASN A 24 8.25 8.83 -7.27
CA ASN A 24 7.30 9.93 -7.28
C ASN A 24 7.94 11.26 -7.73
N HIS A 25 9.25 11.40 -7.53
CA HIS A 25 9.98 12.65 -7.78
C HIS A 25 10.77 12.66 -9.10
N VAL A 26 11.00 11.50 -9.72
CA VAL A 26 11.73 11.43 -11.00
C VAL A 26 10.80 11.66 -12.19
N TYR A 27 11.20 12.56 -13.09
CA TYR A 27 10.42 12.93 -14.25
C TYR A 27 10.82 12.16 -15.52
N THR A 28 12.09 11.76 -15.65
CA THR A 28 12.57 11.15 -16.88
C THR A 28 12.18 9.68 -16.98
N PHE A 29 11.76 9.24 -18.16
CA PHE A 29 11.44 7.83 -18.44
C PHE A 29 12.60 6.89 -18.09
N ARG A 30 13.84 7.31 -18.35
CA ARG A 30 15.04 6.52 -18.05
C ARG A 30 15.23 6.31 -16.55
N ALA A 31 15.07 7.37 -15.73
CA ALA A 31 15.17 7.27 -14.28
C ALA A 31 14.06 6.39 -13.71
N LYS A 32 12.81 6.58 -14.15
CA LYS A 32 11.68 5.73 -13.73
C LYS A 32 11.92 4.25 -14.07
N ARG A 33 12.41 3.97 -15.29
CA ARG A 33 12.71 2.60 -15.72
C ARG A 33 13.82 1.98 -14.87
N TYR A 34 14.88 2.75 -14.57
CA TYR A 34 16.00 2.27 -13.77
C TYR A 34 15.57 1.93 -12.35
N LEU A 35 14.83 2.84 -11.69
CA LEU A 35 14.33 2.61 -10.33
C LEU A 35 13.37 1.42 -10.28
N ARG A 36 12.44 1.30 -11.22
CA ARG A 36 11.54 0.13 -11.28
C ARG A 36 12.31 -1.17 -11.46
N SER A 37 13.34 -1.20 -12.32
CA SER A 37 14.19 -2.38 -12.51
C SER A 37 14.99 -2.70 -11.24
N TYR A 38 15.50 -1.69 -10.54
CA TYR A 38 16.22 -1.86 -9.28
C TYR A 38 15.33 -2.50 -8.22
N PHE A 39 14.13 -1.95 -7.99
CA PHE A 39 13.20 -2.47 -6.99
C PHE A 39 12.64 -3.85 -7.36
N ALA A 40 12.45 -4.15 -8.65
CA ALA A 40 12.03 -5.48 -9.10
C ALA A 40 13.10 -6.56 -8.87
N ASN A 41 14.38 -6.18 -8.82
CA ASN A 41 15.51 -7.08 -8.60
C ASN A 41 15.94 -7.18 -7.13
N LEU A 42 15.27 -6.50 -6.21
CA LEU A 42 15.49 -6.71 -4.79
C LEU A 42 15.20 -8.16 -4.41
N PRO A 43 15.91 -8.72 -3.40
CA PRO A 43 15.63 -10.08 -2.95
C PRO A 43 14.14 -10.18 -2.63
N LYS A 44 13.47 -11.15 -3.26
CA LYS A 44 12.07 -11.45 -2.95
C LYS A 44 11.99 -11.82 -1.48
N LEU A 45 10.94 -11.34 -0.85
CA LEU A 45 10.60 -11.74 0.51
C LEU A 45 10.61 -13.28 0.59
N GLU A 46 11.18 -13.83 1.64
CA GLU A 46 11.28 -15.29 1.84
C GLU A 46 9.90 -15.96 2.07
N TYR A 47 8.83 -15.18 2.06
CA TYR A 47 7.46 -15.61 2.28
C TYR A 47 6.51 -15.06 1.21
N ASP A 48 5.49 -15.85 0.92
CA ASP A 48 4.38 -15.45 0.06
C ASP A 48 3.28 -14.81 0.93
N ARG A 49 2.49 -13.91 0.36
CA ARG A 49 1.32 -13.33 1.02
C ARG A 49 0.06 -14.02 0.55
N CYS A 50 -0.85 -14.27 1.46
CA CYS A 50 -2.14 -14.84 1.11
C CYS A 50 -2.89 -13.92 0.12
N PRO A 51 -3.33 -14.46 -1.03
CA PRO A 51 -4.05 -13.68 -2.03
C PRO A 51 -5.50 -13.34 -1.61
N LEU A 52 -5.98 -13.91 -0.51
CA LEU A 52 -7.33 -13.66 -0.02
C LEU A 52 -7.38 -12.54 1.02
N CYS A 53 -6.45 -12.52 1.96
CA CYS A 53 -6.45 -11.52 3.04
C CYS A 53 -5.43 -10.39 2.86
N HIS A 54 -4.51 -10.51 1.91
CA HIS A 54 -3.52 -9.49 1.56
C HIS A 54 -2.89 -8.80 2.80
N PRO A 55 -2.17 -9.55 3.66
CA PRO A 55 -1.58 -8.97 4.86
C PRO A 55 -0.58 -7.87 4.50
N LEU A 56 -0.53 -6.84 5.33
CA LEU A 56 0.41 -5.72 5.22
C LEU A 56 1.44 -5.81 6.36
N PRO A 57 2.64 -5.24 6.17
CA PRO A 57 3.57 -5.06 7.28
C PRO A 57 2.91 -4.35 8.48
N GLY A 58 3.13 -4.89 9.67
CA GLY A 58 2.47 -4.42 10.90
C GLY A 58 1.09 -5.03 11.19
N ASP A 59 0.53 -5.85 10.29
CA ASP A 59 -0.62 -6.69 10.62
C ASP A 59 -0.21 -7.84 11.56
N GLU A 60 -1.14 -8.29 12.40
CA GLU A 60 -0.98 -9.55 13.14
C GLU A 60 -1.12 -10.73 12.18
N VAL A 61 0.00 -11.39 11.91
CA VAL A 61 0.07 -12.47 10.93
C VAL A 61 0.35 -13.82 11.57
N ILE A 62 -0.03 -14.87 10.83
CA ILE A 62 0.31 -16.27 11.07
C ILE A 62 0.91 -16.80 9.78
N GLY A 63 2.03 -17.52 9.90
CA GLY A 63 2.63 -18.24 8.77
C GLY A 63 2.01 -19.62 8.62
N TYR A 64 1.78 -20.04 7.39
CA TYR A 64 1.44 -21.41 7.02
C TYR A 64 2.51 -21.95 6.09
N LYS A 65 3.10 -23.08 6.47
CA LYS A 65 4.14 -23.73 5.66
C LYS A 65 3.48 -24.66 4.64
N ASN A 66 3.62 -24.32 3.37
CA ASN A 66 3.14 -25.14 2.26
C ASN A 66 4.00 -26.42 2.08
N ASP A 67 3.49 -27.36 1.32
CA ASP A 67 4.19 -28.62 0.99
C ASP A 67 5.54 -28.38 0.31
N ASP A 68 5.69 -27.28 -0.42
CA ASP A 68 6.95 -26.84 -1.05
C ASP A 68 7.96 -26.23 -0.04
N GLY A 69 7.61 -26.16 1.24
CA GLY A 69 8.44 -25.61 2.29
C GLY A 69 8.43 -24.07 2.39
N LYS A 70 7.69 -23.37 1.54
CA LYS A 70 7.49 -21.92 1.59
C LYS A 70 6.47 -21.56 2.65
N VAL A 71 6.68 -20.40 3.27
CA VAL A 71 5.75 -19.84 4.26
C VAL A 71 4.84 -18.84 3.58
N CYS A 72 3.53 -19.03 3.69
CA CYS A 72 2.53 -18.06 3.30
C CYS A 72 2.03 -17.29 4.54
N LEU A 73 2.04 -15.97 4.48
CA LEU A 73 1.54 -15.12 5.55
C LEU A 73 0.05 -14.86 5.40
N HIS A 74 -0.68 -15.07 6.47
CA HIS A 74 -2.10 -14.79 6.60
C HIS A 74 -2.37 -13.85 7.77
N LYS A 75 -3.42 -13.02 7.67
CA LYS A 75 -3.97 -12.33 8.86
C LYS A 75 -4.60 -13.37 9.78
N ARG A 76 -4.59 -13.10 11.10
CA ARG A 76 -5.13 -14.03 12.10
C ARG A 76 -6.61 -14.36 11.90
N ASP A 77 -7.38 -13.44 11.38
CA ASP A 77 -8.82 -13.56 11.12
C ASP A 77 -9.13 -14.05 9.70
N CYS A 78 -8.14 -14.44 8.92
CA CYS A 78 -8.32 -14.95 7.57
C CYS A 78 -9.07 -16.29 7.59
N THR A 79 -10.15 -16.38 6.84
CA THR A 79 -10.96 -17.61 6.73
C THR A 79 -10.18 -18.80 6.16
N ASP A 80 -9.22 -18.51 5.28
CA ASP A 80 -8.38 -19.55 4.68
C ASP A 80 -7.42 -20.18 5.70
N ILE A 81 -6.77 -19.36 6.54
CA ILE A 81 -5.87 -19.90 7.58
C ILE A 81 -6.65 -20.69 8.64
N ILE A 82 -7.88 -20.28 8.95
CA ILE A 82 -8.74 -21.00 9.91
C ILE A 82 -9.07 -22.39 9.35
N ARG A 83 -9.38 -22.51 8.07
CA ARG A 83 -9.61 -23.77 7.37
C ARG A 83 -8.34 -24.64 7.35
N LEU A 84 -7.21 -24.08 6.90
CA LEU A 84 -5.92 -24.76 6.79
C LEU A 84 -5.43 -25.25 8.17
N ALA A 85 -5.64 -24.47 9.21
CA ALA A 85 -5.33 -24.86 10.59
C ALA A 85 -6.14 -26.07 11.06
N SER A 86 -7.38 -26.18 10.62
CA SER A 86 -8.25 -27.31 10.94
C SER A 86 -7.84 -28.60 10.21
N GLU A 87 -7.24 -28.47 9.03
CA GLU A 87 -6.77 -29.58 8.21
C GLU A 87 -5.38 -30.07 8.62
N ASN A 88 -4.46 -29.14 8.89
CA ASN A 88 -3.08 -29.44 9.26
C ASN A 88 -2.49 -28.35 10.19
N GLY A 89 -2.78 -28.47 11.49
CA GLY A 89 -2.32 -27.54 12.50
C GLY A 89 -0.79 -27.49 12.69
N ASP A 90 -0.10 -28.59 12.36
CA ASP A 90 1.37 -28.68 12.50
C ASP A 90 2.12 -27.82 11.45
N ALA A 91 1.44 -27.41 10.38
CA ALA A 91 1.99 -26.53 9.36
C ALA A 91 1.95 -25.04 9.76
N ILE A 92 1.32 -24.70 10.88
CA ILE A 92 1.27 -23.35 11.39
C ILE A 92 2.59 -22.99 12.05
N VAL A 93 3.12 -21.84 11.64
CA VAL A 93 4.37 -21.29 12.18
C VAL A 93 4.17 -19.88 12.68
N SER A 94 4.88 -19.52 13.74
CA SER A 94 4.94 -18.13 14.15
C SER A 94 5.67 -17.32 13.09
N ALA A 95 5.07 -16.23 12.66
CA ALA A 95 5.66 -15.34 11.68
C ALA A 95 5.43 -13.87 12.09
N ALA A 96 6.35 -13.02 11.72
CA ALA A 96 6.21 -11.59 11.80
C ALA A 96 6.35 -11.01 10.39
N PHE A 97 5.60 -9.95 10.13
CA PHE A 97 5.72 -9.22 8.89
C PHE A 97 6.22 -7.82 9.22
N ASP A 98 7.54 -7.68 9.20
CA ASP A 98 8.20 -6.45 9.56
C ASP A 98 8.00 -5.38 8.49
N GLU A 99 7.92 -4.13 8.94
CA GLU A 99 7.86 -2.97 8.06
C GLU A 99 9.21 -2.81 7.34
N ASP A 100 9.15 -2.74 6.01
CA ASP A 100 10.30 -2.45 5.17
C ASP A 100 9.90 -1.36 4.16
N GLU A 101 10.38 -0.16 4.37
CA GLU A 101 10.09 1.02 3.55
C GLU A 101 10.47 0.86 2.07
N ARG A 102 11.27 -0.16 1.74
CA ARG A 102 11.65 -0.45 0.35
C ARG A 102 10.52 -1.03 -0.48
N PHE A 103 9.46 -1.56 0.16
CA PHE A 103 8.37 -2.21 -0.53
C PHE A 103 7.07 -1.44 -0.39
N LEU A 104 6.37 -1.32 -1.51
CA LEU A 104 5.03 -0.75 -1.59
C LEU A 104 4.01 -1.84 -1.86
N TYR A 105 2.95 -1.84 -1.09
CA TYR A 105 1.89 -2.82 -1.16
C TYR A 105 0.61 -2.18 -1.69
N PRO A 106 0.04 -2.71 -2.79
CA PRO A 106 -1.20 -2.17 -3.32
C PRO A 106 -2.33 -2.43 -2.33
N VAL A 107 -3.15 -1.41 -2.15
CA VAL A 107 -4.35 -1.44 -1.30
C VAL A 107 -5.51 -0.77 -2.00
N ARG A 108 -6.71 -1.15 -1.62
CA ARG A 108 -7.96 -0.58 -2.10
C ARG A 108 -8.81 -0.15 -0.92
N ILE A 109 -9.27 1.07 -0.97
CA ILE A 109 -10.25 1.58 0.01
C ILE A 109 -11.55 1.93 -0.68
N ARG A 110 -12.62 1.81 0.08
CA ARG A 110 -13.95 2.30 -0.28
C ARG A 110 -14.30 3.44 0.66
N VAL A 111 -14.66 4.56 0.08
CA VAL A 111 -15.07 5.78 0.77
C VAL A 111 -16.54 6.02 0.49
N GLN A 112 -17.34 6.26 1.50
CA GLN A 112 -18.74 6.62 1.37
C GLN A 112 -19.01 7.94 2.06
N GLY A 113 -19.83 8.76 1.45
CA GLY A 113 -20.20 10.07 2.01
C GLY A 113 -21.29 10.75 1.20
N VAL A 114 -21.68 11.93 1.66
CA VAL A 114 -22.69 12.75 0.99
C VAL A 114 -22.13 13.29 -0.32
N ASP A 115 -22.85 13.05 -1.43
CA ASP A 115 -22.50 13.65 -2.72
C ASP A 115 -22.68 15.18 -2.63
N ARG A 116 -21.57 15.90 -2.55
CA ARG A 116 -21.51 17.34 -2.46
C ARG A 116 -20.53 17.94 -3.46
N PHE A 117 -20.69 19.24 -3.66
CA PHE A 117 -19.76 19.97 -4.50
C PHE A 117 -18.33 19.88 -3.92
N HIS A 118 -17.33 19.71 -4.77
CA HIS A 118 -15.91 19.59 -4.44
C HIS A 118 -15.49 18.30 -3.68
N LEU A 119 -16.38 17.36 -3.35
CA LEU A 119 -16.00 16.13 -2.64
C LEU A 119 -14.82 15.41 -3.32
N MET A 120 -14.87 15.27 -4.66
CA MET A 120 -13.80 14.63 -5.41
C MET A 120 -12.48 15.40 -5.38
N SER A 121 -12.55 16.72 -5.46
CA SER A 121 -11.34 17.57 -5.35
C SER A 121 -10.71 17.42 -3.97
N ASP A 122 -11.52 17.48 -2.93
CA ASP A 122 -11.04 17.35 -1.54
C ASP A 122 -10.38 15.98 -1.28
N LEU A 123 -10.95 14.89 -1.87
CA LEU A 123 -10.38 13.56 -1.80
C LEU A 123 -9.02 13.48 -2.53
N ILE A 124 -8.97 14.00 -3.75
CA ILE A 124 -7.75 14.02 -4.56
C ILE A 124 -6.66 14.84 -3.86
N ASP A 125 -6.99 16.05 -3.43
CA ASP A 125 -6.05 16.96 -2.75
C ASP A 125 -5.54 16.35 -1.43
N CYS A 126 -6.42 15.66 -0.68
CA CYS A 126 -6.01 14.96 0.54
C CYS A 126 -4.97 13.88 0.25
N ILE A 127 -5.19 13.06 -0.77
CA ILE A 127 -4.31 11.92 -1.08
C ILE A 127 -3.02 12.39 -1.76
N THR A 128 -3.12 13.32 -2.74
CA THR A 128 -1.97 13.70 -3.56
C THR A 128 -1.15 14.83 -2.95
N ASP A 129 -1.80 15.86 -2.42
CA ASP A 129 -1.11 17.08 -1.96
C ASP A 129 -0.79 17.02 -0.47
N LYS A 130 -1.72 16.50 0.36
CA LYS A 130 -1.51 16.43 1.81
C LYS A 130 -0.71 15.19 2.22
N LEU A 131 -1.02 14.02 1.62
CA LEU A 131 -0.40 12.74 1.98
C LEU A 131 0.71 12.32 1.01
N HIS A 132 0.88 13.04 -0.09
CA HIS A 132 1.89 12.78 -1.12
C HIS A 132 1.86 11.36 -1.71
N LEU A 133 0.69 10.72 -1.72
CA LEU A 133 0.51 9.39 -2.27
C LEU A 133 0.09 9.45 -3.75
N THR A 134 0.52 8.45 -4.51
CA THR A 134 0.12 8.29 -5.90
C THR A 134 -1.06 7.33 -6.01
N MET A 135 -2.20 7.85 -6.47
CA MET A 135 -3.36 7.01 -6.81
C MET A 135 -3.12 6.28 -8.13
N SER A 136 -3.42 4.99 -8.15
CA SER A 136 -3.41 4.18 -9.37
C SER A 136 -4.77 4.10 -10.05
N SER A 137 -5.85 4.23 -9.29
CA SER A 137 -7.22 4.23 -9.80
C SER A 137 -8.14 4.99 -8.86
N LEU A 138 -9.12 5.68 -9.43
CA LEU A 138 -10.25 6.28 -8.72
C LEU A 138 -11.52 5.99 -9.50
N LYS A 139 -12.47 5.31 -8.88
CA LYS A 139 -13.80 5.04 -9.43
C LYS A 139 -14.84 5.66 -8.51
N THR A 140 -15.84 6.27 -9.09
CA THR A 140 -16.92 6.93 -8.35
C THR A 140 -18.27 6.47 -8.87
N GLU A 141 -19.15 6.16 -7.95
CA GLU A 141 -20.56 5.82 -8.20
C GLU A 141 -21.43 6.67 -7.29
N ASN A 142 -22.50 7.25 -7.81
CA ASN A 142 -23.43 8.04 -7.04
C ASN A 142 -24.78 7.33 -6.99
N ILE A 143 -25.25 7.04 -5.78
CA ILE A 143 -26.54 6.39 -5.53
C ILE A 143 -27.27 7.19 -4.46
N ASP A 144 -28.46 7.70 -4.79
CA ASP A 144 -29.37 8.39 -3.85
C ASP A 144 -28.68 9.49 -3.01
N ARG A 145 -27.86 10.33 -3.64
CA ARG A 145 -27.05 11.40 -3.00
C ARG A 145 -25.91 10.90 -2.12
N ILE A 146 -25.58 9.63 -2.20
CA ILE A 146 -24.39 9.06 -1.57
C ILE A 146 -23.35 8.85 -2.67
N ALA A 147 -22.19 9.43 -2.47
CA ALA A 147 -21.01 9.17 -3.29
C ALA A 147 -20.26 7.96 -2.72
N ILE A 148 -20.00 6.99 -3.57
CA ILE A 148 -19.21 5.81 -3.25
C ILE A 148 -17.95 5.86 -4.12
N CYS A 149 -16.79 6.03 -3.50
CA CYS A 149 -15.52 6.12 -4.19
C CYS A 149 -14.67 4.90 -3.86
N THR A 150 -14.14 4.25 -4.89
CA THR A 150 -13.17 3.18 -4.75
C THR A 150 -11.82 3.70 -5.22
N ILE A 151 -10.81 3.65 -4.35
CA ILE A 151 -9.50 4.26 -4.57
C ILE A 151 -8.43 3.19 -4.41
N ASP A 152 -7.58 3.05 -5.43
CA ASP A 152 -6.42 2.17 -5.41
C ASP A 152 -5.14 3.01 -5.28
N PHE A 153 -4.31 2.67 -4.32
CA PHE A 153 -3.00 3.27 -4.10
C PHE A 153 -2.04 2.25 -3.47
N SER A 154 -0.84 2.67 -3.10
CA SER A 154 0.12 1.78 -2.45
C SER A 154 0.62 2.38 -1.16
N VAL A 155 0.86 1.53 -0.16
CA VAL A 155 1.36 1.88 1.16
C VAL A 155 2.52 0.97 1.58
N HIS A 156 3.31 1.37 2.56
CA HIS A 156 4.40 0.56 3.11
C HIS A 156 3.92 -0.33 4.25
N SER A 157 2.89 0.07 4.99
CA SER A 157 2.44 -0.65 6.18
C SER A 157 0.94 -0.43 6.48
N VAL A 158 0.42 -1.25 7.39
CA VAL A 158 -0.94 -1.06 7.93
C VAL A 158 -1.08 0.24 8.71
N THR A 159 -0.01 0.71 9.32
CA THR A 159 0.02 1.99 10.06
C THR A 159 -0.19 3.16 9.11
N GLU A 160 0.50 3.17 7.97
CA GLU A 160 0.32 4.17 6.92
C GLU A 160 -1.10 4.11 6.34
N LEU A 161 -1.62 2.92 6.04
CA LEU A 161 -3.00 2.75 5.57
C LEU A 161 -4.01 3.36 6.55
N LYS A 162 -3.88 3.09 7.85
CA LYS A 162 -4.78 3.66 8.88
C LYS A 162 -4.69 5.18 8.94
N MET A 163 -3.48 5.73 8.80
CA MET A 163 -3.28 7.18 8.76
C MET A 163 -3.99 7.82 7.55
N VAL A 164 -3.88 7.20 6.38
CA VAL A 164 -4.57 7.63 5.16
C VAL A 164 -6.08 7.58 5.35
N MET A 165 -6.61 6.46 5.85
CA MET A 165 -8.06 6.29 6.08
C MET A 165 -8.61 7.32 7.06
N ASN A 166 -7.89 7.60 8.16
CA ASN A 166 -8.28 8.63 9.12
C ASN A 166 -8.27 10.03 8.49
N SER A 167 -7.23 10.36 7.71
CA SER A 167 -7.14 11.66 7.05
C SER A 167 -8.26 11.89 6.02
N ILE A 168 -8.74 10.82 5.38
CA ILE A 168 -9.88 10.88 4.47
C ILE A 168 -11.20 11.02 5.27
N LEU A 169 -11.33 10.31 6.38
CA LEU A 169 -12.51 10.37 7.24
C LEU A 169 -12.72 11.78 7.84
N ASP A 170 -11.63 12.54 8.03
CA ASP A 170 -11.68 13.93 8.50
C ASP A 170 -12.23 14.92 7.44
N ILE A 171 -12.44 14.49 6.21
CA ILE A 171 -13.02 15.33 5.14
C ILE A 171 -14.52 15.50 5.40
N ASP A 172 -15.00 16.74 5.39
CA ASP A 172 -16.41 17.04 5.58
C ASP A 172 -17.30 16.29 4.57
N GLY A 173 -18.34 15.66 5.08
CA GLY A 173 -19.28 14.86 4.28
C GLY A 173 -18.85 13.43 3.96
N ILE A 174 -17.72 12.96 4.46
CA ILE A 174 -17.34 11.55 4.45
C ILE A 174 -17.91 10.88 5.71
N ASP A 175 -18.64 9.79 5.52
CA ASP A 175 -19.30 9.04 6.59
C ASP A 175 -18.50 7.77 6.95
N GLU A 176 -17.90 7.13 5.96
CA GLU A 176 -17.23 5.84 6.15
C GLU A 176 -16.04 5.67 5.20
N VAL A 177 -14.96 5.10 5.73
CA VAL A 177 -13.78 4.66 4.95
C VAL A 177 -13.46 3.23 5.34
N THR A 178 -13.48 2.30 4.38
CA THR A 178 -13.22 0.88 4.62
C THR A 178 -12.11 0.37 3.72
N HIS A 179 -11.21 -0.46 4.27
CA HIS A 179 -10.25 -1.23 3.49
C HIS A 179 -10.96 -2.43 2.87
N ILE A 180 -10.84 -2.61 1.57
CA ILE A 180 -11.40 -3.76 0.84
C ILE A 180 -10.28 -4.54 0.16
N ASN A 181 -10.44 -5.86 0.10
CA ASN A 181 -9.45 -6.72 -0.58
C ASN A 181 -9.49 -6.46 -2.10
N ILE A 182 -8.32 -6.57 -2.73
CA ILE A 182 -8.13 -6.35 -4.17
C ILE A 182 -8.55 -7.59 -4.95
#